data_4dbd5b01787841c649edcf32b67c9a1e
#
_entry.id   4dbd5b01787841c649edcf32b67c9a1e
#
_cell.length_a   1.000
_cell.length_b   1.000
_cell.length_c   1.000
_cell.angle_alpha   90.00
_cell.angle_beta   90.00
_cell.angle_gamma   90.00
#
_symmetry.space_group_name_H-M   'P 1'
#
loop_
_entity.id
_entity.type
_entity.pdbx_description
1 polymer ?
#
loop_
_entity_poly.entity_id
_entity_poly.type
_entity_poly.pdbx_seq_one_letter_code
_entity_poly.pdbx_strand_id
1 'polypeptide(L)'
;MTEVLKVLLWGQEIGRLAWHDARKTSFFMYNPEFLKGTLDIAPLAASIHNPLSTRAIFGEAERIYQKLPSFIADSLPDAWGNMLFEQWRRDNRLTERNVTSIEKLAFIGKRGMGALEFVPEIKRGSLTGQIDIKALADLAEKIALEREHVRILPDESLTLQSLIAVGTSAGGRQPKGIIAIDRKTGMIRSGQIDVEPNLDYYILKFGDKARSTAELEQTYYEMATAAGINMMESRLLEVDGVNHFLTKRFDRNETGKLHTQTLAAMDPEADSYEKLFAVCRKLHLPEVDCQELYRRMVFNILANNTDDHNKNFTFIMDRQGAWRLSPAYDMTYIFDTGGYLPNKDHCLMIGGKLQGITRDDAIQFARDNGIRRPDAIIRDVVAALKQFRTIATKYGVSDEWTGRVEATIICHLKTWGEWDESELPEFSMNGHSVSNIRIEQAYKGNYHLLATIDGKERKFVIGKNKDEFLLVEKTGITNLSADQLKAMAEKYFFFE
;
A
#
# COMPACT_ATOMS: atom_id res chain seq x y z
N MET A 1 18.68 8.89 28.79
CA MET A 1 17.90 7.75 28.24
C MET A 1 16.45 7.91 28.69
N THR A 2 15.50 7.78 27.79
CA THR A 2 14.08 7.78 28.18
C THR A 2 13.76 6.36 28.61
N GLU A 3 13.66 6.12 29.92
CA GLU A 3 13.38 4.78 30.47
C GLU A 3 11.89 4.47 30.50
N VAL A 4 11.06 5.51 30.61
CA VAL A 4 9.60 5.40 30.71
C VAL A 4 8.94 6.46 29.83
N LEU A 5 7.96 6.05 29.02
CA LEU A 5 7.08 6.92 28.25
C LEU A 5 5.68 6.88 28.82
N LYS A 6 5.04 8.03 28.95
CA LYS A 6 3.59 8.12 29.03
C LYS A 6 3.02 7.92 27.64
N VAL A 7 1.99 7.10 27.53
CA VAL A 7 1.20 6.91 26.33
C VAL A 7 -0.10 7.67 26.49
N LEU A 8 -0.35 8.60 25.58
CA LEU A 8 -1.55 9.43 25.61
C LEU A 8 -2.48 9.08 24.44
N LEU A 9 -3.76 9.22 24.65
CA LEU A 9 -4.81 9.17 23.64
C LEU A 9 -5.67 10.45 23.81
N TRP A 10 -5.68 11.30 22.79
CA TRP A 10 -6.41 12.58 22.82
C TRP A 10 -6.10 13.44 24.04
N GLY A 11 -4.84 13.43 24.48
CA GLY A 11 -4.36 14.18 25.66
C GLY A 11 -4.55 13.47 26.99
N GLN A 12 -5.31 12.35 27.07
CA GLN A 12 -5.48 11.56 28.28
C GLN A 12 -4.37 10.50 28.40
N GLU A 13 -3.74 10.39 29.57
CA GLU A 13 -2.77 9.30 29.86
C GLU A 13 -3.50 7.96 29.97
N ILE A 14 -3.29 7.09 28.97
CA ILE A 14 -3.87 5.74 28.96
C ILE A 14 -2.99 4.73 29.68
N GLY A 15 -1.71 5.02 29.84
CA GLY A 15 -0.77 4.13 30.51
C GLY A 15 0.69 4.55 30.33
N ARG A 16 1.58 3.68 30.74
CA ARG A 16 3.04 3.87 30.67
C ARG A 16 3.73 2.70 30.05
N LEU A 17 4.71 2.99 29.23
CA LEU A 17 5.57 2.04 28.56
C LEU A 17 6.99 2.17 29.10
N ALA A 18 7.59 1.04 29.51
CA ALA A 18 8.95 1.00 30.01
C ALA A 18 9.76 -0.16 29.41
N TRP A 19 11.08 -0.05 29.44
CA TRP A 19 11.99 -1.12 29.04
C TRP A 19 12.38 -1.97 30.23
N HIS A 20 12.35 -3.30 30.07
CA HIS A 20 12.73 -4.25 31.08
C HIS A 20 14.09 -4.89 30.73
N ASP A 21 15.16 -4.39 31.32
CA ASP A 21 16.53 -4.76 30.96
C ASP A 21 16.84 -6.26 31.08
N ALA A 22 16.37 -6.90 32.13
CA ALA A 22 16.64 -8.33 32.36
C ALA A 22 15.93 -9.23 31.32
N ARG A 23 14.78 -8.84 30.82
CA ARG A 23 14.01 -9.57 29.80
C ARG A 23 14.29 -9.11 28.38
N LYS A 24 15.02 -8.00 28.20
CA LYS A 24 15.30 -7.37 26.91
C LYS A 24 14.03 -7.15 26.07
N THR A 25 12.97 -6.69 26.71
CA THR A 25 11.66 -6.37 26.10
C THR A 25 11.03 -5.16 26.77
N SER A 26 10.08 -4.53 26.13
CA SER A 26 9.28 -3.51 26.77
C SER A 26 8.06 -4.12 27.49
N PHE A 27 7.44 -3.34 28.34
CA PHE A 27 6.14 -3.63 28.91
C PHE A 27 5.31 -2.35 29.05
N PHE A 28 4.02 -2.52 28.84
CA PHE A 28 3.02 -1.45 29.00
C PHE A 28 2.13 -1.79 30.20
N MET A 29 1.77 -0.76 30.95
CA MET A 29 0.76 -0.86 32.02
C MET A 29 -0.27 0.25 31.83
N TYR A 30 -1.55 -0.13 31.83
CA TYR A 30 -2.65 0.84 31.82
C TYR A 30 -2.64 1.74 33.04
N ASN A 31 -3.06 2.99 32.84
CA ASN A 31 -3.38 3.90 33.92
C ASN A 31 -4.66 3.39 34.62
N PRO A 32 -4.67 3.21 35.98
CA PRO A 32 -5.86 2.76 36.70
C PRO A 32 -7.11 3.63 36.47
N GLU A 33 -6.95 4.94 36.27
CA GLU A 33 -8.08 5.82 35.98
C GLU A 33 -8.63 5.59 34.56
N PHE A 34 -7.78 5.25 33.61
CA PHE A 34 -8.21 4.91 32.24
C PHE A 34 -9.03 3.60 32.24
N LEU A 35 -8.63 2.62 33.05
CA LEU A 35 -9.34 1.33 33.17
C LEU A 35 -10.77 1.46 33.73
N LYS A 36 -11.12 2.58 34.38
CA LYS A 36 -12.49 2.85 34.82
C LYS A 36 -13.40 3.37 33.70
N GLY A 37 -12.82 3.73 32.57
CA GLY A 37 -13.54 4.25 31.40
C GLY A 37 -14.15 3.14 30.55
N THR A 38 -14.66 3.55 29.38
CA THR A 38 -15.33 2.66 28.41
C THR A 38 -14.58 2.50 27.10
N LEU A 39 -13.51 3.30 26.87
CA LEU A 39 -12.75 3.27 25.62
C LEU A 39 -11.78 2.08 25.59
N ASP A 40 -12.08 1.08 24.77
CA ASP A 40 -11.21 -0.08 24.56
C ASP A 40 -10.36 0.11 23.29
N ILE A 41 -9.14 0.60 23.49
CA ILE A 41 -8.23 0.98 22.41
C ILE A 41 -7.55 -0.19 21.72
N ALA A 42 -7.56 -1.36 22.33
CA ALA A 42 -6.92 -2.56 21.82
C ALA A 42 -7.74 -3.80 22.19
N PRO A 43 -9.00 -3.90 21.71
CA PRO A 43 -10.00 -4.83 22.21
C PRO A 43 -9.60 -6.31 22.05
N LEU A 44 -8.72 -6.62 21.12
CA LEU A 44 -8.27 -8.01 20.86
C LEU A 44 -6.92 -8.32 21.49
N ALA A 45 -5.97 -7.37 21.45
CA ALA A 45 -4.62 -7.57 21.94
C ALA A 45 -4.47 -7.24 23.45
N ALA A 46 -5.20 -6.23 23.94
CA ALA A 46 -5.02 -5.71 25.29
C ALA A 46 -6.30 -5.05 25.83
N SER A 47 -7.44 -5.74 25.75
CA SER A 47 -8.72 -5.19 26.17
C SER A 47 -8.73 -4.72 27.63
N ILE A 48 -9.28 -3.53 27.88
CA ILE A 48 -9.50 -3.01 29.23
C ILE A 48 -10.49 -3.87 30.03
N HIS A 49 -11.35 -4.63 29.36
CA HIS A 49 -12.32 -5.54 29.97
C HIS A 49 -11.70 -6.90 30.34
N ASN A 50 -10.45 -7.15 29.99
CA ASN A 50 -9.75 -8.37 30.40
C ASN A 50 -9.44 -8.29 31.91
N PRO A 51 -9.76 -9.32 32.71
CA PRO A 51 -9.43 -9.36 34.16
C PRO A 51 -7.93 -9.17 34.46
N LEU A 52 -7.06 -9.40 33.46
CA LEU A 52 -5.61 -9.21 33.56
C LEU A 52 -5.14 -7.83 33.09
N SER A 53 -6.02 -6.92 32.73
CA SER A 53 -5.69 -5.58 32.21
C SER A 53 -4.86 -4.73 33.19
N THR A 54 -4.91 -5.03 34.48
CA THR A 54 -4.08 -4.38 35.51
C THR A 54 -2.63 -4.87 35.55
N ARG A 55 -2.31 -5.94 34.81
CA ARG A 55 -0.97 -6.51 34.75
C ARG A 55 -0.15 -5.88 33.63
N ALA A 56 1.18 -6.04 33.72
CA ALA A 56 2.09 -5.64 32.67
C ALA A 56 1.85 -6.46 31.38
N ILE A 57 1.67 -5.75 30.26
CA ILE A 57 1.56 -6.30 28.91
C ILE A 57 2.95 -6.22 28.30
N PHE A 58 3.59 -7.37 28.07
CA PHE A 58 4.93 -7.43 27.50
C PHE A 58 4.93 -7.33 25.99
N GLY A 59 6.06 -6.89 25.44
CA GLY A 59 6.25 -6.79 24.00
C GLY A 59 6.32 -8.15 23.32
N GLU A 60 5.84 -8.19 22.07
CA GLU A 60 5.81 -9.37 21.19
C GLU A 60 7.22 -9.85 20.84
N ALA A 61 7.33 -11.16 20.59
CA ALA A 61 8.60 -11.80 20.26
C ALA A 61 9.05 -11.49 18.82
N GLU A 62 8.10 -11.40 17.89
CA GLU A 62 8.33 -11.22 16.48
C GLU A 62 9.06 -9.90 16.18
N ARG A 63 9.99 -9.97 15.23
CA ARG A 63 10.86 -8.86 14.88
C ARG A 63 10.12 -7.57 14.46
N ILE A 64 8.97 -7.72 13.83
CA ILE A 64 8.19 -6.57 13.34
C ILE A 64 7.69 -5.66 14.46
N TYR A 65 7.44 -6.22 15.65
CA TYR A 65 6.99 -5.46 16.84
C TYR A 65 8.13 -4.83 17.64
N GLN A 66 9.39 -5.14 17.32
CA GLN A 66 10.58 -4.61 17.99
C GLN A 66 10.49 -4.66 19.52
N LYS A 67 9.94 -5.76 20.06
CA LYS A 67 9.75 -5.95 21.51
C LYS A 67 8.75 -5.00 22.17
N LEU A 68 7.81 -4.45 21.40
CA LEU A 68 6.67 -3.68 21.90
C LEU A 68 5.40 -4.52 21.89
N PRO A 69 4.40 -4.23 22.74
CA PRO A 69 3.04 -4.73 22.56
C PRO A 69 2.52 -4.34 21.16
N SER A 70 1.80 -5.25 20.48
CA SER A 70 1.40 -5.10 19.07
C SER A 70 0.66 -3.78 18.81
N PHE A 71 -0.28 -3.41 19.67
CA PHE A 71 -1.08 -2.19 19.54
C PHE A 71 -0.28 -0.88 19.71
N ILE A 72 0.90 -0.93 20.32
CA ILE A 72 1.83 0.20 20.42
C ILE A 72 2.83 0.18 19.26
N ALA A 73 3.22 -1.01 18.81
CA ALA A 73 4.21 -1.20 17.75
C ALA A 73 3.77 -0.59 16.41
N ASP A 74 2.47 -0.46 16.16
CA ASP A 74 1.93 0.24 14.99
C ASP A 74 2.36 1.71 14.89
N SER A 75 2.75 2.32 16.01
CA SER A 75 3.27 3.69 16.03
C SER A 75 4.77 3.77 15.67
N LEU A 76 5.46 2.64 15.51
CA LEU A 76 6.87 2.64 15.12
C LEU A 76 7.04 3.13 13.67
N PRO A 77 8.18 3.78 13.39
CA PRO A 77 8.53 4.04 12.00
C PRO A 77 8.78 2.74 11.25
N ASP A 78 8.23 2.61 10.05
CA ASP A 78 8.52 1.52 9.13
C ASP A 78 9.88 1.70 8.42
N ALA A 79 10.15 0.92 7.38
CA ALA A 79 11.47 0.87 6.75
C ALA A 79 11.99 2.26 6.33
N TRP A 80 11.16 3.08 5.67
CA TRP A 80 11.53 4.45 5.29
C TRP A 80 11.78 5.34 6.50
N GLY A 81 10.85 5.38 7.44
CA GLY A 81 10.99 6.17 8.67
C GLY A 81 12.19 5.74 9.53
N ASN A 82 12.53 4.45 9.54
CA ASN A 82 13.75 3.95 10.20
C ASN A 82 15.03 4.43 9.49
N MET A 83 15.07 4.51 8.15
CA MET A 83 16.21 5.08 7.42
C MET A 83 16.42 6.54 7.80
N LEU A 84 15.36 7.34 7.88
CA LEU A 84 15.44 8.73 8.33
C LEU A 84 15.84 8.88 9.81
N PHE A 85 15.36 7.98 10.67
CA PHE A 85 15.75 7.94 12.07
C PHE A 85 17.25 7.63 12.22
N GLU A 86 17.76 6.64 11.49
CA GLU A 86 19.21 6.32 11.52
C GLU A 86 20.04 7.45 10.91
N GLN A 87 19.56 8.13 9.88
CA GLN A 87 20.25 9.31 9.35
C GLN A 87 20.28 10.46 10.36
N TRP A 88 19.15 10.70 11.06
CA TRP A 88 19.11 11.67 12.16
C TRP A 88 20.10 11.31 13.27
N ARG A 89 20.25 10.04 13.63
CA ARG A 89 21.23 9.59 14.62
C ARG A 89 22.66 9.88 14.19
N ARG A 90 23.00 9.65 12.93
CA ARG A 90 24.34 9.95 12.38
C ARG A 90 24.63 11.44 12.45
N ASP A 91 23.69 12.26 12.02
CA ASP A 91 23.81 13.71 12.04
C ASP A 91 24.01 14.27 13.47
N ASN A 92 23.36 13.64 14.46
CA ASN A 92 23.49 14.02 15.87
C ASN A 92 24.59 13.24 16.64
N ARG A 93 25.44 12.47 15.96
CA ARG A 93 26.53 11.67 16.54
C ARG A 93 26.09 10.69 17.64
N LEU A 94 24.92 10.05 17.44
CA LEU A 94 24.30 9.13 18.40
C LEU A 94 24.43 7.65 17.99
N THR A 95 25.35 7.31 17.10
CA THR A 95 25.45 5.96 16.49
C THR A 95 26.10 4.91 17.36
N GLU A 96 26.89 5.31 18.36
CA GLU A 96 27.70 4.38 19.18
C GLU A 96 26.91 3.59 20.23
N ARG A 97 25.62 3.88 20.40
CA ARG A 97 24.78 3.19 21.37
C ARG A 97 23.62 2.45 20.74
N ASN A 98 23.25 1.34 21.34
CA ASN A 98 22.02 0.62 20.99
C ASN A 98 20.80 1.46 21.34
N VAL A 99 19.82 1.48 20.42
CA VAL A 99 18.55 2.19 20.57
C VAL A 99 17.47 1.20 20.86
N THR A 100 16.66 1.48 21.88
CA THR A 100 15.46 0.70 22.19
C THR A 100 14.28 1.19 21.34
N SER A 101 13.26 0.35 21.22
CA SER A 101 11.99 0.74 20.57
C SER A 101 11.29 1.90 21.30
N ILE A 102 11.51 2.04 22.61
CA ILE A 102 11.00 3.16 23.41
C ILE A 102 11.61 4.49 22.93
N GLU A 103 12.90 4.52 22.63
CA GLU A 103 13.54 5.74 22.11
C GLU A 103 13.04 6.10 20.71
N LYS A 104 12.73 5.10 19.88
CA LYS A 104 12.07 5.35 18.58
C LYS A 104 10.68 5.96 18.75
N LEU A 105 9.89 5.48 19.71
CA LEU A 105 8.59 6.07 20.04
C LEU A 105 8.73 7.49 20.61
N ALA A 106 9.72 7.76 21.46
CA ALA A 106 10.03 9.10 21.92
C ALA A 106 10.44 10.03 20.76
N PHE A 107 11.11 9.48 19.74
CA PHE A 107 11.42 10.21 18.52
C PHE A 107 10.17 10.49 17.67
N ILE A 108 9.20 9.60 17.61
CA ILE A 108 7.89 9.84 16.97
C ILE A 108 7.08 10.88 17.75
N GLY A 109 6.98 10.75 19.07
CA GLY A 109 6.25 11.68 19.92
C GLY A 109 4.76 11.78 19.54
N LYS A 110 4.32 12.98 19.15
CA LYS A 110 2.93 13.28 18.73
C LYS A 110 2.66 13.04 17.24
N ARG A 111 3.65 12.67 16.46
CA ARG A 111 3.60 12.71 14.98
C ARG A 111 3.17 11.40 14.32
N GLY A 112 2.95 10.36 15.09
CA GLY A 112 2.55 9.05 14.60
C GLY A 112 1.27 9.04 13.76
N MET A 113 1.06 7.95 13.06
CA MET A 113 -0.26 7.61 12.52
C MET A 113 -1.22 7.33 13.68
N GLY A 114 -2.50 7.62 13.48
CA GLY A 114 -3.51 7.46 14.53
C GLY A 114 -3.42 8.53 15.62
N ALA A 115 -3.92 8.22 16.82
CA ALA A 115 -4.08 9.17 17.93
C ALA A 115 -3.17 8.91 19.13
N LEU A 116 -2.36 7.84 19.13
CA LEU A 116 -1.41 7.61 20.23
C LEU A 116 -0.28 8.63 20.18
N GLU A 117 0.10 9.12 21.37
CA GLU A 117 1.18 10.08 21.55
C GLU A 117 2.11 9.60 22.67
N PHE A 118 3.40 9.88 22.54
CA PHE A 118 4.46 9.39 23.43
C PHE A 118 5.21 10.56 24.06
N VAL A 119 5.24 10.60 25.41
CA VAL A 119 5.84 11.71 26.19
C VAL A 119 6.79 11.13 27.24
N PRO A 120 8.00 11.71 27.42
CA PRO A 120 8.54 12.87 26.69
C PRO A 120 8.96 12.54 25.26
N GLU A 121 8.77 13.51 24.36
CA GLU A 121 9.29 13.40 23.00
C GLU A 121 10.72 13.91 22.90
N ILE A 122 11.48 13.35 21.97
CA ILE A 122 12.82 13.86 21.63
C ILE A 122 12.61 15.14 20.81
N LYS A 123 13.10 16.27 21.37
CA LYS A 123 13.01 17.57 20.70
C LYS A 123 13.84 17.56 19.42
N ARG A 124 13.21 17.92 18.32
CA ARG A 124 13.82 18.22 17.01
C ARG A 124 13.42 19.65 16.68
N GLY A 125 14.19 20.32 15.83
CA GLY A 125 13.82 21.65 15.37
C GLY A 125 12.40 21.65 14.78
N SER A 126 11.61 22.68 15.07
CA SER A 126 10.29 22.87 14.45
C SER A 126 10.48 23.54 13.09
N LEU A 127 9.89 22.99 12.05
CA LEU A 127 9.84 23.62 10.74
C LEU A 127 8.51 24.34 10.60
N THR A 128 8.57 25.66 10.52
CA THR A 128 7.41 26.54 10.39
C THR A 128 7.25 27.15 8.99
N GLY A 129 8.18 26.83 8.08
CA GLY A 129 8.25 27.37 6.72
C GLY A 129 7.56 26.55 5.65
N GLN A 130 7.49 27.13 4.45
CA GLN A 130 7.10 26.41 3.24
C GLN A 130 8.09 25.28 2.95
N ILE A 131 7.58 24.13 2.50
CA ILE A 131 8.37 22.97 2.15
C ILE A 131 8.69 22.99 0.66
N ASP A 132 9.97 22.79 0.33
CA ASP A 132 10.45 22.55 -1.01
C ASP A 132 10.34 21.05 -1.33
N ILE A 133 9.32 20.66 -2.08
CA ILE A 133 9.06 19.26 -2.43
C ILE A 133 10.17 18.69 -3.30
N LYS A 134 10.73 19.48 -4.25
CA LYS A 134 11.82 19.02 -5.10
C LYS A 134 13.04 18.66 -4.29
N ALA A 135 13.52 19.59 -3.46
CA ALA A 135 14.67 19.34 -2.62
C ALA A 135 14.47 18.14 -1.68
N LEU A 136 13.23 17.93 -1.18
CA LEU A 136 12.89 16.75 -0.39
C LEU A 136 12.93 15.46 -1.21
N ALA A 137 12.42 15.47 -2.44
CA ALA A 137 12.39 14.30 -3.33
C ALA A 137 13.81 13.88 -3.71
N ASP A 138 14.65 14.83 -4.14
CA ASP A 138 16.05 14.60 -4.51
C ASP A 138 16.85 13.99 -3.34
N LEU A 139 16.70 14.56 -2.14
CA LEU A 139 17.38 14.04 -0.95
C LEU A 139 16.81 12.68 -0.51
N ALA A 140 15.51 12.46 -0.64
CA ALA A 140 14.86 11.20 -0.30
C ALA A 140 15.35 10.07 -1.23
N GLU A 141 15.48 10.33 -2.52
CA GLU A 141 16.05 9.40 -3.50
C GLU A 141 17.49 9.06 -3.17
N LYS A 142 18.33 10.07 -2.88
CA LYS A 142 19.72 9.90 -2.46
C LYS A 142 19.83 8.99 -1.23
N ILE A 143 19.00 9.21 -0.18
CA ILE A 143 18.99 8.39 1.03
C ILE A 143 18.53 6.96 0.73
N ALA A 144 17.52 6.79 -0.13
CA ALA A 144 17.01 5.47 -0.49
C ALA A 144 18.02 4.63 -1.28
N LEU A 145 18.81 5.26 -2.15
CA LEU A 145 19.83 4.60 -2.99
C LEU A 145 21.11 4.30 -2.21
N GLU A 146 21.65 5.29 -1.52
CA GLU A 146 22.96 5.20 -0.85
C GLU A 146 22.90 4.57 0.55
N ARG A 147 21.73 4.59 1.20
CA ARG A 147 21.45 4.00 2.53
C ARG A 147 22.50 4.38 3.58
N GLU A 148 23.36 3.41 3.98
CA GLU A 148 24.37 3.60 5.03
C GLU A 148 25.56 4.46 4.60
N HIS A 149 25.77 4.66 3.31
CA HIS A 149 26.89 5.40 2.74
C HIS A 149 26.57 6.86 2.39
N VAL A 150 25.32 7.29 2.61
CA VAL A 150 24.90 8.65 2.26
C VAL A 150 25.70 9.69 3.03
N ARG A 151 26.25 10.68 2.30
CA ARG A 151 26.88 11.88 2.86
C ARG A 151 25.95 13.06 2.66
N ILE A 152 25.56 13.68 3.75
CA ILE A 152 24.78 14.92 3.74
C ILE A 152 25.75 16.08 3.63
N LEU A 153 25.58 16.92 2.62
CA LEU A 153 26.35 18.11 2.41
C LEU A 153 25.86 19.23 3.35
N PRO A 154 26.70 20.25 3.67
CA PRO A 154 26.29 21.33 4.57
C PRO A 154 25.04 22.10 4.11
N ASP A 155 24.84 22.26 2.80
CA ASP A 155 23.68 22.90 2.17
C ASP A 155 22.42 22.00 2.18
N GLU A 156 22.57 20.69 2.30
CA GLU A 156 21.47 19.73 2.44
C GLU A 156 20.97 19.60 3.89
N SER A 157 21.64 20.17 4.88
CA SER A 157 21.32 19.98 6.31
C SER A 157 19.91 20.46 6.67
N LEU A 158 19.45 21.59 6.13
CA LEU A 158 18.10 22.10 6.34
C LEU A 158 17.06 21.22 5.64
N THR A 159 17.38 20.75 4.43
CA THR A 159 16.52 19.82 3.67
C THR A 159 16.40 18.50 4.42
N LEU A 160 17.46 17.96 5.00
CA LEU A 160 17.43 16.76 5.83
C LEU A 160 16.54 16.94 7.06
N GLN A 161 16.64 18.07 7.76
CA GLN A 161 15.77 18.37 8.90
C GLN A 161 14.30 18.40 8.46
N SER A 162 14.03 19.01 7.30
CA SER A 162 12.69 19.05 6.71
C SER A 162 12.19 17.65 6.36
N LEU A 163 13.02 16.83 5.72
CA LEU A 163 12.66 15.45 5.36
C LEU A 163 12.41 14.58 6.60
N ILE A 164 13.24 14.68 7.63
CA ILE A 164 13.03 14.02 8.91
C ILE A 164 11.73 14.47 9.58
N ALA A 165 11.42 15.77 9.51
CA ALA A 165 10.20 16.31 10.10
C ALA A 165 8.92 15.81 9.39
N VAL A 166 8.96 15.51 8.09
CA VAL A 166 7.78 15.05 7.34
C VAL A 166 7.74 13.53 7.11
N GLY A 167 8.88 12.84 7.08
CA GLY A 167 8.98 11.47 6.58
C GLY A 167 8.97 10.36 7.62
N THR A 168 9.09 10.67 8.91
CA THR A 168 9.41 9.64 9.92
C THR A 168 8.26 8.79 10.42
N SER A 169 7.01 9.16 10.17
CA SER A 169 5.84 8.49 10.77
C SER A 169 4.93 7.79 9.77
N ALA A 170 5.22 7.89 8.47
CA ALA A 170 4.43 7.19 7.46
C ALA A 170 4.97 5.77 7.21
N GLY A 171 4.08 4.78 7.14
CA GLY A 171 4.42 3.36 6.94
C GLY A 171 4.96 3.03 5.55
N GLY A 172 5.68 1.89 5.42
CA GLY A 172 6.14 1.32 4.14
C GLY A 172 7.61 1.61 3.78
N ARG A 173 8.04 1.10 2.62
CA ARG A 173 9.44 1.18 2.14
C ARG A 173 9.71 2.35 1.20
N GLN A 174 8.71 2.77 0.45
CA GLN A 174 8.81 3.86 -0.52
C GLN A 174 9.09 5.19 0.18
N PRO A 175 9.99 6.03 -0.33
CA PRO A 175 10.20 7.39 0.16
C PRO A 175 8.91 8.20 0.16
N LYS A 176 8.57 8.79 1.31
CA LYS A 176 7.33 9.55 1.47
C LYS A 176 7.44 10.59 2.59
N GLY A 177 6.52 11.55 2.56
CA GLY A 177 6.40 12.58 3.58
C GLY A 177 4.97 12.85 3.98
N ILE A 178 4.76 13.34 5.21
CA ILE A 178 3.46 13.82 5.66
C ILE A 178 3.44 15.33 5.54
N ILE A 179 2.58 15.83 4.68
CA ILE A 179 2.43 17.25 4.42
C ILE A 179 1.03 17.73 4.77
N ALA A 180 0.90 19.02 4.99
CA ALA A 180 -0.38 19.71 5.12
C ALA A 180 -0.48 20.81 4.05
N ILE A 181 -1.65 20.93 3.45
CA ILE A 181 -1.95 21.95 2.44
C ILE A 181 -3.01 22.89 2.99
N ASP A 182 -2.68 24.15 3.01
CA ASP A 182 -3.64 25.19 3.38
C ASP A 182 -4.71 25.34 2.31
N ARG A 183 -5.98 25.16 2.69
CA ARG A 183 -7.13 25.18 1.76
C ARG A 183 -7.32 26.52 1.05
N LYS A 184 -6.85 27.63 1.63
CA LYS A 184 -7.04 28.97 1.09
C LYS A 184 -5.89 29.41 0.20
N THR A 185 -4.67 29.10 0.61
CA THR A 185 -3.46 29.62 -0.06
C THR A 185 -2.78 28.58 -0.93
N GLY A 186 -3.08 27.28 -0.76
CA GLY A 186 -2.36 26.18 -1.41
C GLY A 186 -0.95 25.97 -0.84
N MET A 187 -0.55 26.70 0.22
CA MET A 187 0.79 26.58 0.79
C MET A 187 1.01 25.19 1.40
N ILE A 188 2.13 24.58 1.05
CA ILE A 188 2.54 23.25 1.55
C ILE A 188 3.43 23.45 2.78
N ARG A 189 3.07 22.75 3.86
CA ARG A 189 3.79 22.75 5.17
C ARG A 189 4.01 21.32 5.65
N SER A 190 4.77 21.17 6.74
CA SER A 190 4.84 19.89 7.44
C SER A 190 3.44 19.49 7.95
N GLY A 191 3.02 18.27 7.64
CA GLY A 191 1.76 17.71 8.16
C GLY A 191 1.91 16.99 9.51
N GLN A 192 3.09 17.04 10.11
CA GLN A 192 3.39 16.46 11.41
C GLN A 192 3.24 17.50 12.55
N ILE A 193 2.20 18.30 12.46
CA ILE A 193 1.84 19.33 13.43
C ILE A 193 0.49 19.00 14.07
N ASP A 194 0.09 19.77 15.07
CA ASP A 194 -1.25 19.68 15.63
C ASP A 194 -2.30 20.00 14.55
N VAL A 195 -3.47 19.35 14.65
CA VAL A 195 -4.51 19.49 13.63
C VAL A 195 -5.08 20.91 13.66
N GLU A 196 -4.97 21.62 12.52
CA GLU A 196 -5.48 22.96 12.31
C GLU A 196 -6.71 22.95 11.37
N PRO A 197 -7.77 23.75 11.65
CA PRO A 197 -9.04 23.68 10.90
C PRO A 197 -8.94 24.01 9.40
N ASN A 198 -7.92 24.76 8.98
CA ASN A 198 -7.75 25.21 7.58
C ASN A 198 -6.81 24.32 6.77
N LEU A 199 -6.29 23.26 7.35
CA LEU A 199 -5.33 22.39 6.69
C LEU A 199 -5.95 21.05 6.32
N ASP A 200 -5.61 20.56 5.13
CA ASP A 200 -5.80 19.18 4.73
C ASP A 200 -4.47 18.43 4.86
N TYR A 201 -4.52 17.22 5.41
CA TYR A 201 -3.35 16.41 5.72
C TYR A 201 -3.23 15.29 4.71
N TYR A 202 -2.02 15.14 4.15
CA TYR A 202 -1.72 14.18 3.08
C TYR A 202 -0.48 13.36 3.39
N ILE A 203 -0.44 12.17 2.82
CA ILE A 203 0.78 11.40 2.59
C ILE A 203 1.19 11.70 1.15
N LEU A 204 2.40 12.20 0.97
CA LEU A 204 3.04 12.42 -0.31
C LEU A 204 4.05 11.30 -0.54
N LYS A 205 3.86 10.46 -1.54
CA LYS A 205 4.83 9.46 -1.98
C LYS A 205 5.62 10.02 -3.15
N PHE A 206 6.95 10.01 -3.01
CA PHE A 206 7.82 10.51 -4.06
C PHE A 206 7.82 9.53 -5.24
N GLY A 207 7.54 10.04 -6.44
CA GLY A 207 7.44 9.24 -7.65
C GLY A 207 8.81 8.90 -8.23
N ASP A 208 8.89 7.70 -8.80
CA ASP A 208 9.99 7.25 -9.65
C ASP A 208 9.50 7.28 -11.11
N LYS A 209 9.99 8.26 -11.88
CA LYS A 209 9.59 8.48 -13.28
C LYS A 209 9.93 7.28 -14.17
N ALA A 210 11.06 6.61 -13.92
CA ALA A 210 11.48 5.46 -14.73
C ALA A 210 10.52 4.27 -14.59
N ARG A 211 9.87 4.16 -13.43
CA ARG A 211 8.90 3.09 -13.13
C ARG A 211 7.45 3.54 -13.16
N SER A 212 7.18 4.82 -13.46
CA SER A 212 5.84 5.41 -13.43
C SER A 212 5.09 5.11 -12.12
N THR A 213 5.77 5.14 -10.98
CA THR A 213 5.18 4.65 -9.71
C THR A 213 4.01 5.50 -9.25
N ALA A 214 4.10 6.83 -9.36
CA ALA A 214 3.04 7.74 -8.96
C ALA A 214 1.82 7.62 -9.89
N GLU A 215 2.07 7.53 -11.19
CA GLU A 215 1.05 7.38 -12.23
C GLU A 215 0.32 6.04 -12.09
N LEU A 216 1.04 4.95 -11.75
CA LEU A 216 0.45 3.65 -11.48
C LEU A 216 -0.41 3.68 -10.21
N GLU A 217 0.06 4.29 -9.11
CA GLU A 217 -0.76 4.43 -7.90
C GLU A 217 -2.03 5.24 -8.16
N GLN A 218 -1.94 6.30 -8.97
CA GLN A 218 -3.10 7.10 -9.37
C GLN A 218 -4.06 6.30 -10.26
N THR A 219 -3.53 5.47 -11.16
CA THR A 219 -4.32 4.57 -12.01
C THR A 219 -5.07 3.55 -11.14
N TYR A 220 -4.40 2.95 -10.17
CA TYR A 220 -5.00 1.99 -9.24
C TYR A 220 -6.05 2.64 -8.33
N TYR A 221 -5.80 3.86 -7.87
CA TYR A 221 -6.80 4.64 -7.13
C TYR A 221 -8.09 4.84 -7.94
N GLU A 222 -7.97 5.23 -9.22
CA GLU A 222 -9.15 5.44 -10.07
C GLU A 222 -9.89 4.13 -10.35
N MET A 223 -9.17 3.04 -10.66
CA MET A 223 -9.77 1.72 -10.82
C MET A 223 -10.44 1.21 -9.54
N ALA A 224 -9.77 1.32 -8.40
CA ALA A 224 -10.33 0.88 -7.12
C ALA A 224 -11.61 1.66 -6.78
N THR A 225 -11.60 2.97 -7.00
CA THR A 225 -12.79 3.82 -6.80
C THR A 225 -13.92 3.45 -7.77
N ALA A 226 -13.59 3.20 -9.04
CA ALA A 226 -14.56 2.73 -10.05
C ALA A 226 -15.13 1.34 -9.70
N ALA A 227 -14.35 0.48 -9.07
CA ALA A 227 -14.80 -0.80 -8.52
C ALA A 227 -15.68 -0.66 -7.27
N GLY A 228 -15.87 0.56 -6.75
CA GLY A 228 -16.65 0.84 -5.55
C GLY A 228 -15.89 0.66 -4.24
N ILE A 229 -14.56 0.60 -4.26
CA ILE A 229 -13.72 0.59 -3.07
C ILE A 229 -13.66 1.99 -2.47
N ASN A 230 -13.88 2.07 -1.17
CA ASN A 230 -13.77 3.32 -0.42
C ASN A 230 -12.29 3.69 -0.23
N MET A 231 -11.84 4.74 -0.88
CA MET A 231 -10.48 5.31 -0.75
C MET A 231 -10.56 6.80 -0.40
N MET A 232 -9.50 7.30 0.23
CA MET A 232 -9.37 8.75 0.43
C MET A 232 -9.04 9.42 -0.89
N GLU A 233 -9.47 10.68 -1.02
CA GLU A 233 -9.13 11.53 -2.17
C GLU A 233 -7.63 11.50 -2.45
N SER A 234 -7.29 11.16 -3.69
CA SER A 234 -5.91 11.05 -4.14
C SER A 234 -5.71 11.71 -5.50
N ARG A 235 -4.53 12.27 -5.72
CA ARG A 235 -4.18 12.94 -6.97
C ARG A 235 -2.68 12.96 -7.19
N LEU A 236 -2.28 13.24 -8.42
CA LEU A 236 -0.90 13.55 -8.73
C LEU A 236 -0.57 15.00 -8.33
N LEU A 237 0.66 15.18 -7.85
CA LEU A 237 1.30 16.46 -7.64
C LEU A 237 2.54 16.50 -8.53
N GLU A 238 2.50 17.31 -9.60
CA GLU A 238 3.65 17.49 -10.47
C GLU A 238 4.59 18.54 -9.89
N VAL A 239 5.87 18.20 -9.83
CA VAL A 239 6.96 19.12 -9.46
C VAL A 239 8.12 18.91 -10.42
N ASP A 240 8.50 19.93 -11.17
CA ASP A 240 9.60 19.92 -12.15
C ASP A 240 9.54 18.74 -13.15
N GLY A 241 8.34 18.41 -13.62
CA GLY A 241 8.11 17.35 -14.61
C GLY A 241 8.20 15.93 -14.04
N VAL A 242 8.17 15.79 -12.71
CA VAL A 242 8.03 14.52 -12.00
C VAL A 242 6.72 14.51 -11.24
N ASN A 243 5.93 13.46 -11.45
CA ASN A 243 4.71 13.24 -10.70
C ASN A 243 5.01 12.56 -9.35
N HIS A 244 4.34 13.02 -8.32
CA HIS A 244 4.30 12.43 -6.99
C HIS A 244 2.85 12.06 -6.67
N PHE A 245 2.64 10.96 -5.95
CA PHE A 245 1.29 10.54 -5.54
C PHE A 245 0.92 11.16 -4.20
N LEU A 246 -0.21 11.85 -4.15
CA LEU A 246 -0.72 12.54 -2.98
C LEU A 246 -2.05 11.92 -2.57
N THR A 247 -2.13 11.39 -1.34
CA THR A 247 -3.36 10.82 -0.79
C THR A 247 -3.72 11.46 0.54
N LYS A 248 -5.00 11.82 0.72
CA LYS A 248 -5.48 12.43 1.96
C LYS A 248 -5.44 11.42 3.11
N ARG A 249 -5.03 11.88 4.29
CA ARG A 249 -5.01 11.02 5.48
C ARG A 249 -6.43 10.79 6.00
N PHE A 250 -6.75 9.52 6.29
CA PHE A 250 -8.04 9.13 6.88
C PHE A 250 -8.07 9.28 8.41
N ASP A 251 -6.89 9.32 9.04
CA ASP A 251 -6.75 9.40 10.50
C ASP A 251 -6.74 10.86 11.04
N ARG A 252 -7.06 11.80 10.17
CA ARG A 252 -7.20 13.23 10.50
C ARG A 252 -8.53 13.75 9.98
N ASN A 253 -9.28 14.42 10.83
CA ASN A 253 -10.53 15.10 10.49
C ASN A 253 -10.66 16.44 11.23
N GLU A 254 -11.78 17.11 11.08
CA GLU A 254 -12.04 18.41 11.72
C GLU A 254 -12.05 18.35 13.27
N THR A 255 -12.30 17.18 13.85
CA THR A 255 -12.28 16.97 15.29
C THR A 255 -10.91 16.58 15.85
N GLY A 256 -9.92 16.41 14.97
CA GLY A 256 -8.55 16.07 15.32
C GLY A 256 -8.10 14.70 14.82
N LYS A 257 -7.35 13.98 15.64
CA LYS A 257 -6.82 12.65 15.34
C LYS A 257 -7.87 11.57 15.62
N LEU A 258 -7.98 10.58 14.73
CA LEU A 258 -8.69 9.32 14.96
C LEU A 258 -7.71 8.26 15.45
N HIS A 259 -8.13 7.39 16.35
CA HIS A 259 -7.31 6.26 16.76
C HIS A 259 -7.34 5.18 15.68
N THR A 260 -6.19 4.58 15.38
CA THR A 260 -6.06 3.57 14.34
C THR A 260 -5.28 2.38 14.85
N GLN A 261 -5.66 1.19 14.40
CA GLN A 261 -4.85 -0.02 14.54
C GLN A 261 -4.91 -0.85 13.26
N THR A 262 -3.77 -1.36 12.82
CA THR A 262 -3.70 -2.31 11.72
C THR A 262 -4.15 -3.70 12.16
N LEU A 263 -4.42 -4.59 11.20
CA LEU A 263 -4.67 -6.00 11.49
C LEU A 263 -3.50 -6.63 12.27
N ALA A 264 -2.25 -6.25 11.94
CA ALA A 264 -1.06 -6.70 12.69
C ALA A 264 -1.08 -6.28 14.16
N ALA A 265 -1.65 -5.12 14.49
CA ALA A 265 -1.78 -4.66 15.87
C ALA A 265 -2.94 -5.36 16.61
N MET A 266 -4.03 -5.64 15.89
CA MET A 266 -5.22 -6.31 16.43
C MET A 266 -5.00 -7.80 16.68
N ASP A 267 -4.35 -8.48 15.73
CA ASP A 267 -4.07 -9.92 15.77
C ASP A 267 -2.69 -10.18 15.15
N PRO A 268 -1.63 -10.31 15.99
CA PRO A 268 -0.28 -10.59 15.52
C PRO A 268 -0.14 -11.86 14.68
N GLU A 269 -1.03 -12.83 14.86
CA GLU A 269 -1.03 -14.08 14.12
C GLU A 269 -1.86 -14.07 12.83
N ALA A 270 -2.40 -12.88 12.45
CA ALA A 270 -3.22 -12.77 11.26
C ALA A 270 -2.37 -12.91 9.97
N ASP A 271 -2.56 -14.03 9.28
CA ASP A 271 -1.87 -14.45 8.06
C ASP A 271 -2.83 -14.77 6.91
N SER A 272 -4.12 -14.51 7.07
CA SER A 272 -5.15 -14.85 6.09
C SER A 272 -6.33 -13.89 6.12
N TYR A 273 -7.07 -13.84 5.03
CA TYR A 273 -8.33 -13.08 4.96
C TYR A 273 -9.39 -13.66 5.90
N GLU A 274 -9.38 -14.96 6.18
CA GLU A 274 -10.26 -15.59 7.18
C GLU A 274 -10.04 -15.01 8.57
N LYS A 275 -8.78 -14.80 8.97
CA LYS A 275 -8.45 -14.15 10.25
C LYS A 275 -8.81 -12.66 10.24
N LEU A 276 -8.58 -11.95 9.14
CA LEU A 276 -9.04 -10.57 8.96
C LEU A 276 -10.55 -10.45 9.18
N PHE A 277 -11.35 -11.32 8.55
CA PHE A 277 -12.81 -11.35 8.74
C PHE A 277 -13.22 -11.77 10.16
N ALA A 278 -12.44 -12.65 10.80
CA ALA A 278 -12.66 -12.98 12.22
C ALA A 278 -12.45 -11.75 13.12
N VAL A 279 -11.45 -10.91 12.84
CA VAL A 279 -11.25 -9.62 13.53
C VAL A 279 -12.45 -8.69 13.31
N CYS A 280 -12.95 -8.56 12.09
CA CYS A 280 -14.14 -7.75 11.80
C CYS A 280 -15.36 -8.19 12.62
N ARG A 281 -15.59 -9.50 12.75
CA ARG A 281 -16.68 -10.05 13.57
C ARG A 281 -16.48 -9.75 15.07
N LYS A 282 -15.26 -9.91 15.58
CA LYS A 282 -14.92 -9.59 16.98
C LYS A 282 -15.09 -8.10 17.31
N LEU A 283 -14.81 -7.22 16.33
CA LEU A 283 -15.01 -5.77 16.45
C LEU A 283 -16.47 -5.35 16.18
N HIS A 284 -17.36 -6.29 15.88
CA HIS A 284 -18.76 -6.03 15.51
C HIS A 284 -18.92 -5.02 14.38
N LEU A 285 -18.03 -5.09 13.38
CA LEU A 285 -18.13 -4.19 12.21
C LEU A 285 -19.43 -4.44 11.45
N PRO A 286 -20.04 -3.39 10.87
CA PRO A 286 -21.25 -3.54 10.08
C PRO A 286 -20.98 -4.35 8.80
N GLU A 287 -22.01 -5.01 8.27
CA GLU A 287 -21.95 -5.84 7.06
C GLU A 287 -21.33 -5.11 5.86
N VAL A 288 -21.56 -3.80 5.75
CA VAL A 288 -20.98 -2.98 4.67
C VAL A 288 -19.44 -2.98 4.71
N ASP A 289 -18.84 -3.00 5.89
CA ASP A 289 -17.37 -3.06 6.03
C ASP A 289 -16.84 -4.46 5.63
N CYS A 290 -17.59 -5.53 5.88
CA CYS A 290 -17.24 -6.87 5.43
C CYS A 290 -17.37 -7.01 3.91
N GLN A 291 -18.42 -6.44 3.29
CA GLN A 291 -18.56 -6.43 1.84
C GLN A 291 -17.45 -5.61 1.17
N GLU A 292 -17.06 -4.49 1.77
CA GLU A 292 -15.94 -3.67 1.34
C GLU A 292 -14.62 -4.45 1.38
N LEU A 293 -14.35 -5.19 2.46
CA LEU A 293 -13.16 -6.05 2.56
C LEU A 293 -13.13 -7.16 1.50
N TYR A 294 -14.27 -7.78 1.23
CA TYR A 294 -14.38 -8.77 0.16
C TYR A 294 -14.08 -8.15 -1.21
N ARG A 295 -14.58 -6.95 -1.47
CA ARG A 295 -14.30 -6.20 -2.69
C ARG A 295 -12.79 -5.91 -2.84
N ARG A 296 -12.12 -5.50 -1.75
CA ARG A 296 -10.65 -5.30 -1.74
C ARG A 296 -9.90 -6.60 -2.00
N MET A 297 -10.33 -7.70 -1.41
CA MET A 297 -9.73 -9.02 -1.64
C MET A 297 -9.80 -9.40 -3.12
N VAL A 298 -10.97 -9.30 -3.74
CA VAL A 298 -11.17 -9.60 -5.17
C VAL A 298 -10.31 -8.66 -6.05
N PHE A 299 -10.26 -7.37 -5.72
CA PHE A 299 -9.44 -6.41 -6.43
C PHE A 299 -7.95 -6.74 -6.30
N ASN A 300 -7.46 -7.02 -5.09
CA ASN A 300 -6.06 -7.37 -4.84
C ASN A 300 -5.63 -8.59 -5.68
N ILE A 301 -6.48 -9.61 -5.75
CA ILE A 301 -6.20 -10.83 -6.55
C ILE A 301 -6.12 -10.49 -8.04
N LEU A 302 -7.14 -9.83 -8.58
CA LEU A 302 -7.26 -9.61 -10.03
C LEU A 302 -6.33 -8.50 -10.54
N ALA A 303 -6.05 -7.49 -9.71
CA ALA A 303 -5.18 -6.37 -10.04
C ALA A 303 -3.70 -6.61 -9.71
N ASN A 304 -3.32 -7.80 -9.22
CA ASN A 304 -1.95 -8.10 -8.76
C ASN A 304 -1.42 -7.15 -7.69
N ASN A 305 -2.29 -6.73 -6.75
CA ASN A 305 -1.86 -6.05 -5.54
C ASN A 305 -1.54 -7.09 -4.46
N THR A 306 -0.39 -7.74 -4.58
CA THR A 306 0.04 -8.87 -3.74
C THR A 306 0.76 -8.46 -2.46
N ASP A 307 1.00 -7.16 -2.23
CA ASP A 307 1.54 -6.65 -0.95
C ASP A 307 0.42 -6.41 0.07
N ASP A 308 -0.57 -7.30 0.07
CA ASP A 308 -1.76 -7.29 0.92
C ASP A 308 -1.48 -7.83 2.33
N HIS A 309 -0.37 -7.37 2.94
CA HIS A 309 0.04 -7.81 4.26
C HIS A 309 -0.84 -7.19 5.38
N ASN A 310 -0.76 -7.76 6.57
CA ASN A 310 -1.59 -7.40 7.71
C ASN A 310 -1.46 -5.94 8.20
N LYS A 311 -0.45 -5.17 7.76
CA LYS A 311 -0.35 -3.73 8.01
C LYS A 311 -1.09 -2.87 6.98
N ASN A 312 -1.57 -3.44 5.86
CA ASN A 312 -2.34 -2.73 4.84
C ASN A 312 -3.86 -2.79 5.06
N PHE A 313 -4.29 -3.36 6.19
CA PHE A 313 -5.67 -3.35 6.65
C PHE A 313 -5.74 -2.65 8.00
N THR A 314 -6.40 -1.49 8.06
CA THR A 314 -6.49 -0.66 9.26
C THR A 314 -7.93 -0.49 9.71
N PHE A 315 -8.11 -0.47 11.02
CA PHE A 315 -9.37 -0.15 11.70
C PHE A 315 -9.23 1.22 12.37
N ILE A 316 -10.32 1.98 12.35
CA ILE A 316 -10.41 3.33 12.93
C ILE A 316 -11.38 3.29 14.08
N MET A 317 -11.01 3.89 15.21
CA MET A 317 -11.90 4.12 16.33
C MET A 317 -12.15 5.60 16.52
N ASP A 318 -13.41 5.97 16.66
CA ASP A 318 -13.81 7.33 17.00
C ASP A 318 -13.69 7.62 18.52
N ARG A 319 -14.01 8.86 18.90
CA ARG A 319 -13.96 9.27 20.32
C ARG A 319 -15.03 8.60 21.20
N GLN A 320 -16.03 7.98 20.60
CA GLN A 320 -17.09 7.21 21.27
C GLN A 320 -16.71 5.73 21.45
N GLY A 321 -15.59 5.29 20.86
CA GLY A 321 -15.11 3.92 20.94
C GLY A 321 -15.68 3.00 19.86
N ALA A 322 -16.37 3.54 18.86
CA ALA A 322 -16.91 2.76 17.75
C ALA A 322 -15.82 2.46 16.71
N TRP A 323 -15.65 1.18 16.41
CA TRP A 323 -14.69 0.71 15.40
C TRP A 323 -15.31 0.60 14.02
N ARG A 324 -14.57 0.96 12.99
CA ARG A 324 -14.91 0.85 11.58
C ARG A 324 -13.67 0.46 10.76
N LEU A 325 -13.89 -0.09 9.58
CA LEU A 325 -12.84 -0.28 8.60
C LEU A 325 -12.36 1.08 8.08
N SER A 326 -11.04 1.27 7.94
CA SER A 326 -10.49 2.47 7.29
C SER A 326 -10.79 2.47 5.79
N PRO A 327 -10.76 3.62 5.10
CA PRO A 327 -10.56 3.65 3.67
C PRO A 327 -9.34 2.82 3.26
N ALA A 328 -9.36 2.25 2.04
CA ALA A 328 -8.24 1.50 1.50
C ALA A 328 -7.06 2.43 1.17
N TYR A 329 -5.87 1.89 1.23
CA TYR A 329 -4.61 2.60 0.91
C TYR A 329 -3.57 1.59 0.44
N ASP A 330 -2.46 2.07 -0.12
CA ASP A 330 -1.35 1.26 -0.63
C ASP A 330 -1.81 0.20 -1.66
N MET A 331 -2.79 0.56 -2.49
CA MET A 331 -3.28 -0.29 -3.57
C MET A 331 -2.54 0.05 -4.85
N THR A 332 -1.64 -0.84 -5.27
CA THR A 332 -0.85 -0.67 -6.49
C THR A 332 -0.40 -2.01 -7.04
N TYR A 333 0.14 -2.01 -8.26
CA TYR A 333 0.74 -3.21 -8.85
C TYR A 333 2.03 -3.59 -8.12
N ILE A 334 2.21 -4.87 -7.85
CA ILE A 334 3.39 -5.35 -7.16
C ILE A 334 4.28 -6.18 -8.10
N PHE A 335 5.51 -5.72 -8.25
CA PHE A 335 6.56 -6.39 -9.00
C PHE A 335 7.35 -7.35 -8.10
N ASP A 336 8.01 -8.33 -8.73
CA ASP A 336 9.00 -9.16 -8.06
C ASP A 336 10.20 -8.32 -7.52
N THR A 337 11.09 -8.96 -6.81
CA THR A 337 12.28 -8.31 -6.26
C THR A 337 13.20 -7.72 -7.32
N GLY A 338 13.15 -8.24 -8.55
CA GLY A 338 13.87 -7.71 -9.71
C GLY A 338 13.18 -6.51 -10.35
N GLY A 339 11.91 -6.27 -10.02
CA GLY A 339 11.12 -5.15 -10.53
C GLY A 339 10.63 -5.31 -11.98
N TYR A 340 10.62 -6.54 -12.52
CA TYR A 340 10.27 -6.80 -13.90
C TYR A 340 9.09 -7.75 -14.09
N LEU A 341 8.93 -8.73 -13.21
CA LEU A 341 7.84 -9.71 -13.28
C LEU A 341 6.78 -9.41 -12.21
N PRO A 342 5.52 -9.84 -12.42
CA PRO A 342 4.51 -9.72 -11.38
C PRO A 342 4.88 -10.61 -10.19
N ASN A 343 4.83 -10.06 -8.98
CA ASN A 343 4.87 -10.89 -7.77
C ASN A 343 3.58 -11.69 -7.70
N LYS A 344 3.67 -13.01 -7.53
CA LYS A 344 2.51 -13.91 -7.56
C LYS A 344 1.97 -14.28 -6.18
N ASP A 345 2.81 -14.13 -5.15
CA ASP A 345 2.45 -14.53 -3.79
C ASP A 345 1.79 -13.39 -3.05
N HIS A 346 0.53 -13.57 -2.68
CA HIS A 346 -0.14 -12.70 -1.71
C HIS A 346 0.51 -12.81 -0.34
N CYS A 347 0.38 -11.78 0.48
CA CYS A 347 0.85 -11.81 1.87
C CYS A 347 -0.16 -12.48 2.79
N LEU A 348 -1.45 -12.36 2.53
CA LEU A 348 -2.51 -13.05 3.25
C LEU A 348 -3.08 -14.21 2.43
N MET A 349 -3.21 -15.38 3.06
CA MET A 349 -3.82 -16.57 2.45
C MET A 349 -5.32 -16.39 2.22
N ILE A 350 -5.83 -17.10 1.22
CA ILE A 350 -7.27 -17.29 0.96
C ILE A 350 -7.47 -18.78 0.74
N GLY A 351 -8.26 -19.42 1.60
CA GLY A 351 -8.46 -20.87 1.54
C GLY A 351 -7.14 -21.66 1.65
N GLY A 352 -6.15 -21.13 2.40
CA GLY A 352 -4.82 -21.71 2.55
C GLY A 352 -3.89 -21.50 1.35
N LYS A 353 -4.25 -20.68 0.36
CA LYS A 353 -3.46 -20.38 -0.84
C LYS A 353 -2.88 -18.97 -0.78
N LEU A 354 -1.63 -18.80 -1.22
CA LEU A 354 -1.00 -17.49 -1.44
C LEU A 354 -0.98 -17.10 -2.92
N GLN A 355 -1.17 -18.06 -3.84
CA GLN A 355 -1.21 -17.84 -5.29
C GLN A 355 -2.18 -18.83 -5.95
N GLY A 356 -2.51 -18.60 -7.21
CA GLY A 356 -3.41 -19.46 -7.97
C GLY A 356 -4.85 -19.47 -7.40
N ILE A 357 -5.27 -18.37 -6.80
CA ILE A 357 -6.60 -18.21 -6.24
C ILE A 357 -7.60 -18.10 -7.39
N THR A 358 -8.57 -19.02 -7.40
CA THR A 358 -9.57 -19.12 -8.44
C THR A 358 -10.84 -18.33 -8.09
N ARG A 359 -11.69 -18.11 -9.08
CA ARG A 359 -13.02 -17.54 -8.86
C ARG A 359 -13.85 -18.38 -7.87
N ASP A 360 -13.73 -19.70 -7.96
CA ASP A 360 -14.47 -20.61 -7.05
C ASP A 360 -13.96 -20.48 -5.61
N ASP A 361 -12.65 -20.29 -5.39
CA ASP A 361 -12.09 -19.99 -4.06
C ASP A 361 -12.70 -18.71 -3.49
N ALA A 362 -12.80 -17.64 -4.29
CA ALA A 362 -13.37 -16.38 -3.86
C ALA A 362 -14.88 -16.50 -3.57
N ILE A 363 -15.63 -17.24 -4.37
CA ILE A 363 -17.06 -17.53 -4.12
C ILE A 363 -17.24 -18.37 -2.87
N GLN A 364 -16.39 -19.39 -2.65
CA GLN A 364 -16.46 -20.21 -1.45
C GLN A 364 -16.16 -19.36 -0.21
N PHE A 365 -15.12 -18.53 -0.25
CA PHE A 365 -14.81 -17.58 0.80
C PHE A 365 -16.02 -16.67 1.13
N ALA A 366 -16.71 -16.17 0.10
CA ALA A 366 -17.90 -15.32 0.28
C ALA A 366 -19.02 -16.06 1.01
N ARG A 367 -19.27 -17.33 0.65
CA ARG A 367 -20.27 -18.19 1.33
C ARG A 367 -19.94 -18.39 2.80
N ASP A 368 -18.69 -18.74 3.09
CA ASP A 368 -18.23 -19.04 4.45
C ASP A 368 -18.27 -17.79 5.37
N ASN A 369 -18.17 -16.60 4.77
CA ASN A 369 -18.19 -15.32 5.49
C ASN A 369 -19.50 -14.55 5.37
N GLY A 370 -20.54 -15.12 4.74
CA GLY A 370 -21.87 -14.52 4.66
C GLY A 370 -21.96 -13.29 3.75
N ILE A 371 -21.05 -13.17 2.76
CA ILE A 371 -21.06 -12.04 1.82
C ILE A 371 -22.21 -12.17 0.85
N ARG A 372 -23.02 -11.12 0.78
CA ARG A 372 -24.18 -11.08 -0.12
C ARG A 372 -23.75 -10.65 -1.53
N ARG A 373 -24.32 -11.29 -2.54
CA ARG A 373 -24.15 -11.01 -3.97
C ARG A 373 -22.67 -10.94 -4.41
N PRO A 374 -21.82 -11.94 -4.08
CA PRO A 374 -20.42 -11.92 -4.42
C PRO A 374 -20.17 -11.75 -5.92
N ASP A 375 -21.00 -12.36 -6.79
CA ASP A 375 -20.89 -12.19 -8.24
C ASP A 375 -21.09 -10.75 -8.72
N ALA A 376 -21.91 -9.96 -8.04
CA ALA A 376 -22.06 -8.54 -8.37
C ALA A 376 -20.77 -7.76 -8.02
N ILE A 377 -20.18 -8.06 -6.85
CA ILE A 377 -18.92 -7.44 -6.44
C ILE A 377 -17.79 -7.81 -7.41
N ILE A 378 -17.71 -9.07 -7.82
CA ILE A 378 -16.72 -9.53 -8.82
C ILE A 378 -16.92 -8.79 -10.14
N ARG A 379 -18.15 -8.68 -10.65
CA ARG A 379 -18.43 -7.94 -11.89
C ARG A 379 -18.03 -6.46 -11.82
N ASP A 380 -18.30 -5.79 -10.70
CA ASP A 380 -17.90 -4.39 -10.52
C ASP A 380 -16.37 -4.24 -10.60
N VAL A 381 -15.63 -5.13 -9.94
CA VAL A 381 -14.16 -5.15 -9.97
C VAL A 381 -13.64 -5.43 -11.38
N VAL A 382 -14.16 -6.45 -12.04
CA VAL A 382 -13.79 -6.81 -13.42
C VAL A 382 -14.04 -5.65 -14.38
N ALA A 383 -15.19 -4.99 -14.29
CA ALA A 383 -15.52 -3.84 -15.13
C ALA A 383 -14.54 -2.67 -14.94
N ALA A 384 -14.12 -2.42 -13.71
CA ALA A 384 -13.12 -1.39 -13.41
C ALA A 384 -11.73 -1.76 -13.96
N LEU A 385 -11.31 -3.02 -13.80
CA LEU A 385 -10.01 -3.49 -14.28
C LEU A 385 -9.89 -3.49 -15.80
N LYS A 386 -10.96 -3.75 -16.52
CA LYS A 386 -11.01 -3.65 -17.99
C LYS A 386 -10.74 -2.23 -18.51
N GLN A 387 -10.83 -1.20 -17.66
CA GLN A 387 -10.53 0.18 -18.01
C GLN A 387 -9.04 0.54 -17.80
N PHE A 388 -8.20 -0.39 -17.33
CA PHE A 388 -6.83 -0.11 -16.92
C PHE A 388 -6.05 0.71 -17.96
N ARG A 389 -6.00 0.25 -19.23
CA ARG A 389 -5.22 0.94 -20.29
C ARG A 389 -5.68 2.38 -20.48
N THR A 390 -6.99 2.62 -20.53
CA THR A 390 -7.56 3.95 -20.70
C THR A 390 -7.15 4.88 -19.56
N ILE A 391 -7.22 4.39 -18.33
CA ILE A 391 -6.87 5.17 -17.14
C ILE A 391 -5.34 5.38 -17.06
N ALA A 392 -4.55 4.34 -17.33
CA ALA A 392 -3.09 4.42 -17.35
C ALA A 392 -2.57 5.45 -18.37
N THR A 393 -3.14 5.44 -19.58
CA THR A 393 -2.82 6.44 -20.62
C THR A 393 -3.20 7.86 -20.17
N LYS A 394 -4.37 8.02 -19.54
CA LYS A 394 -4.82 9.32 -18.99
C LYS A 394 -3.81 9.93 -18.03
N TYR A 395 -3.18 9.11 -17.20
CA TYR A 395 -2.21 9.54 -16.19
C TYR A 395 -0.75 9.50 -16.65
N GLY A 396 -0.49 9.09 -17.90
CA GLY A 396 0.85 9.11 -18.48
C GLY A 396 1.76 7.98 -17.98
N VAL A 397 1.18 6.83 -17.58
CA VAL A 397 1.96 5.61 -17.37
C VAL A 397 2.67 5.26 -18.67
N SER A 398 3.98 4.96 -18.62
CA SER A 398 4.73 4.62 -19.81
C SER A 398 4.16 3.39 -20.53
N ASP A 399 4.33 3.31 -21.84
CA ASP A 399 3.81 2.18 -22.64
C ASP A 399 4.36 0.83 -22.16
N GLU A 400 5.63 0.80 -21.73
CA GLU A 400 6.26 -0.38 -21.18
C GLU A 400 5.51 -0.89 -19.94
N TRP A 401 5.25 0.00 -18.97
CA TRP A 401 4.57 -0.38 -17.73
C TRP A 401 3.07 -0.62 -17.96
N THR A 402 2.45 0.14 -18.84
CA THR A 402 1.07 -0.09 -19.26
C THR A 402 0.91 -1.50 -19.84
N GLY A 403 1.78 -1.90 -20.78
CA GLY A 403 1.73 -3.23 -21.38
C GLY A 403 1.96 -4.36 -20.37
N ARG A 404 2.93 -4.20 -19.47
CA ARG A 404 3.24 -5.22 -18.44
C ARG A 404 2.11 -5.45 -17.45
N VAL A 405 1.57 -4.36 -16.91
CA VAL A 405 0.49 -4.43 -15.90
C VAL A 405 -0.80 -4.96 -16.52
N GLU A 406 -1.15 -4.46 -17.71
CA GLU A 406 -2.34 -4.94 -18.44
C GLU A 406 -2.27 -6.43 -18.74
N ALA A 407 -1.12 -6.92 -19.22
CA ALA A 407 -0.94 -8.36 -19.50
C ALA A 407 -1.20 -9.22 -18.26
N THR A 408 -0.78 -8.76 -17.09
CA THR A 408 -1.03 -9.47 -15.83
C THR A 408 -2.51 -9.46 -15.45
N ILE A 409 -3.16 -8.30 -15.53
CA ILE A 409 -4.59 -8.16 -15.25
C ILE A 409 -5.40 -9.08 -16.19
N ILE A 410 -5.12 -9.03 -17.49
CA ILE A 410 -5.80 -9.90 -18.48
C ILE A 410 -5.58 -11.38 -18.16
N CYS A 411 -4.36 -11.77 -17.77
CA CYS A 411 -4.06 -13.15 -17.37
C CYS A 411 -4.94 -13.59 -16.20
N HIS A 412 -5.09 -12.77 -15.17
CA HIS A 412 -5.95 -13.07 -14.02
C HIS A 412 -7.44 -13.14 -14.42
N LEU A 413 -7.89 -12.19 -15.23
CA LEU A 413 -9.29 -12.18 -15.74
C LEU A 413 -9.59 -13.43 -16.57
N LYS A 414 -8.67 -13.86 -17.44
CA LYS A 414 -8.79 -15.10 -18.20
C LYS A 414 -8.86 -16.34 -17.28
N THR A 415 -8.02 -16.39 -16.25
CA THR A 415 -8.03 -17.49 -15.28
C THR A 415 -9.35 -17.59 -14.54
N TRP A 416 -10.03 -16.47 -14.32
CA TRP A 416 -11.36 -16.42 -13.67
C TRP A 416 -12.53 -16.59 -14.66
N GLY A 417 -12.27 -16.69 -15.96
CA GLY A 417 -13.32 -16.77 -17.00
C GLY A 417 -14.05 -15.44 -17.22
N GLU A 418 -13.45 -14.32 -16.82
CA GLU A 418 -14.03 -12.96 -16.87
C GLU A 418 -13.48 -12.13 -18.05
N TRP A 419 -12.65 -12.71 -18.89
CA TRP A 419 -12.13 -12.10 -20.11
C TRP A 419 -12.54 -12.89 -21.33
N ASP A 420 -13.23 -12.21 -22.26
CA ASP A 420 -13.52 -12.76 -23.58
C ASP A 420 -12.46 -12.27 -24.58
N GLU A 421 -11.84 -13.20 -25.31
CA GLU A 421 -10.82 -12.87 -26.34
C GLU A 421 -11.41 -12.07 -27.52
N SER A 422 -12.74 -12.11 -27.68
CA SER A 422 -13.45 -11.26 -28.65
C SER A 422 -13.49 -9.79 -28.25
N GLU A 423 -13.15 -9.45 -26.98
CA GLU A 423 -13.18 -8.07 -26.46
C GLU A 423 -11.87 -7.27 -26.74
N LEU A 424 -10.87 -7.84 -27.45
CA LEU A 424 -9.79 -7.01 -27.99
C LEU A 424 -10.40 -5.99 -28.95
N PRO A 425 -10.28 -4.69 -28.68
CA PRO A 425 -10.95 -3.69 -29.53
C PRO A 425 -10.44 -3.83 -30.97
N GLU A 426 -11.38 -3.79 -31.90
CA GLU A 426 -11.08 -3.66 -33.30
C GLU A 426 -10.24 -2.39 -33.50
N PHE A 427 -9.08 -2.51 -34.11
CA PHE A 427 -8.20 -1.38 -34.39
C PHE A 427 -7.78 -1.36 -35.85
N SER A 428 -7.46 -0.19 -36.37
CA SER A 428 -6.98 -0.06 -37.73
C SER A 428 -5.46 -0.21 -37.80
N MET A 429 -4.95 -1.06 -38.69
CA MET A 429 -3.54 -1.26 -38.95
C MET A 429 -3.33 -1.27 -40.47
N ASN A 430 -2.54 -0.34 -41.00
CA ASN A 430 -2.33 -0.14 -42.45
C ASN A 430 -3.61 -0.06 -43.28
N GLY A 431 -4.69 0.56 -42.73
CA GLY A 431 -5.98 0.70 -43.38
C GLY A 431 -6.90 -0.51 -43.33
N HIS A 432 -6.48 -1.58 -42.64
CA HIS A 432 -7.27 -2.79 -42.40
C HIS A 432 -7.84 -2.81 -40.99
N SER A 433 -9.05 -3.34 -40.84
CA SER A 433 -9.63 -3.63 -39.54
C SER A 433 -9.00 -4.92 -39.00
N VAL A 434 -8.41 -4.85 -37.80
CA VAL A 434 -7.71 -5.99 -37.16
C VAL A 434 -8.31 -6.24 -35.77
N SER A 435 -8.69 -7.48 -35.52
CA SER A 435 -9.23 -7.93 -34.22
C SER A 435 -8.75 -9.36 -33.91
N ASN A 436 -9.04 -9.86 -32.71
CA ASN A 436 -8.77 -11.24 -32.28
C ASN A 436 -7.32 -11.72 -32.49
N ILE A 437 -6.33 -10.84 -32.21
CA ILE A 437 -4.93 -11.24 -32.30
C ILE A 437 -4.61 -12.15 -31.13
N ARG A 438 -4.14 -13.39 -31.44
CA ARG A 438 -3.79 -14.37 -30.43
C ARG A 438 -2.68 -15.30 -30.91
N ILE A 439 -2.01 -15.97 -29.96
CA ILE A 439 -1.06 -17.03 -30.28
C ILE A 439 -1.58 -18.33 -29.71
N GLU A 440 -1.53 -19.37 -30.54
CA GLU A 440 -1.91 -20.73 -30.16
C GLU A 440 -0.70 -21.66 -30.31
N GLN A 441 -0.55 -22.63 -29.39
CA GLN A 441 0.47 -23.66 -29.51
C GLN A 441 0.06 -24.67 -30.58
N ALA A 442 0.96 -24.85 -31.53
CA ALA A 442 0.77 -25.82 -32.61
C ALA A 442 1.53 -27.11 -32.34
N TYR A 443 1.31 -28.13 -33.22
CA TYR A 443 1.97 -29.42 -33.13
C TYR A 443 3.51 -29.28 -33.25
N LYS A 444 4.28 -30.06 -32.49
CA LYS A 444 5.75 -30.12 -32.46
C LYS A 444 6.44 -28.82 -31.94
N GLY A 445 5.81 -28.06 -31.03
CA GLY A 445 6.44 -26.92 -30.43
C GLY A 445 6.54 -25.66 -31.30
N ASN A 446 5.78 -25.62 -32.39
CA ASN A 446 5.55 -24.39 -33.14
C ASN A 446 4.39 -23.59 -32.53
N TYR A 447 4.29 -22.31 -32.89
CA TYR A 447 3.20 -21.43 -32.49
C TYR A 447 2.53 -20.84 -33.72
N HIS A 448 1.23 -20.58 -33.60
CA HIS A 448 0.46 -19.89 -34.63
C HIS A 448 0.08 -18.49 -34.08
N LEU A 449 0.48 -17.43 -34.79
CA LEU A 449 -0.13 -16.12 -34.65
C LEU A 449 -1.39 -16.08 -35.48
N LEU A 450 -2.52 -15.76 -34.89
CA LEU A 450 -3.81 -15.62 -35.55
C LEU A 450 -4.32 -14.20 -35.37
N ALA A 451 -5.00 -13.68 -36.37
CA ALA A 451 -5.71 -12.40 -36.29
C ALA A 451 -6.91 -12.44 -37.24
N THR A 452 -8.00 -11.73 -36.90
CA THR A 452 -9.10 -11.45 -37.81
C THR A 452 -8.80 -10.13 -38.52
N ILE A 453 -8.59 -10.14 -39.84
CA ILE A 453 -8.28 -8.98 -40.65
C ILE A 453 -9.41 -8.81 -41.68
N ASP A 454 -10.09 -7.66 -41.64
CA ASP A 454 -11.29 -7.37 -42.47
C ASP A 454 -12.33 -8.48 -42.40
N GLY A 455 -12.57 -8.99 -41.20
CA GLY A 455 -13.53 -10.05 -40.92
C GLY A 455 -13.09 -11.47 -41.32
N LYS A 456 -11.82 -11.65 -41.79
CA LYS A 456 -11.27 -12.97 -42.18
C LYS A 456 -10.14 -13.37 -41.24
N GLU A 457 -10.19 -14.61 -40.73
CA GLU A 457 -9.10 -15.15 -39.94
C GLU A 457 -7.83 -15.34 -40.81
N ARG A 458 -6.72 -14.81 -40.32
CA ARG A 458 -5.38 -14.97 -40.90
C ARG A 458 -4.50 -15.73 -39.91
N LYS A 459 -3.56 -16.52 -40.45
CA LYS A 459 -2.66 -17.37 -39.68
C LYS A 459 -1.24 -17.25 -40.18
N PHE A 460 -0.30 -17.06 -39.26
CA PHE A 460 1.12 -17.10 -39.50
C PHE A 460 1.80 -18.14 -38.59
N VAL A 461 2.71 -18.92 -39.11
CA VAL A 461 3.44 -19.94 -38.34
C VAL A 461 4.76 -19.38 -37.86
N ILE A 462 4.93 -19.29 -36.51
CA ILE A 462 6.17 -18.84 -35.88
C ILE A 462 7.10 -20.05 -35.69
N GLY A 463 8.23 -20.05 -36.40
CA GLY A 463 9.22 -21.14 -36.34
C GLY A 463 10.37 -20.90 -35.35
N LYS A 464 11.06 -21.98 -34.96
CA LYS A 464 12.07 -22.06 -33.87
C LYS A 464 13.25 -21.08 -33.92
N ASN A 465 13.56 -20.46 -35.02
CA ASN A 465 14.75 -19.60 -35.18
C ASN A 465 14.42 -18.10 -35.26
N LYS A 466 13.32 -17.66 -34.72
CA LYS A 466 12.91 -16.24 -34.74
C LYS A 466 12.84 -15.67 -33.34
N ASP A 467 13.19 -14.39 -33.18
CA ASP A 467 13.17 -13.69 -31.90
C ASP A 467 11.79 -13.74 -31.22
N GLU A 468 10.72 -13.73 -32.02
CA GLU A 468 9.35 -13.84 -31.54
C GLU A 468 9.04 -15.21 -30.96
N PHE A 469 9.63 -16.30 -31.51
CA PHE A 469 9.50 -17.63 -30.93
C PHE A 469 10.15 -17.67 -29.54
N LEU A 470 11.33 -17.08 -29.38
CA LEU A 470 12.01 -16.97 -28.09
C LEU A 470 11.23 -16.12 -27.12
N LEU A 471 10.60 -15.04 -27.59
CA LEU A 471 9.72 -14.20 -26.77
C LEU A 471 8.52 -15.01 -26.26
N VAL A 472 7.83 -15.76 -27.14
CA VAL A 472 6.68 -16.60 -26.77
C VAL A 472 7.09 -17.72 -25.80
N GLU A 473 8.23 -18.39 -26.02
CA GLU A 473 8.74 -19.40 -25.07
C GLU A 473 9.06 -18.82 -23.69
N LYS A 474 9.68 -17.64 -23.65
CA LYS A 474 10.07 -16.99 -22.38
C LYS A 474 8.89 -16.40 -21.60
N THR A 475 7.92 -15.83 -22.30
CA THR A 475 6.76 -15.18 -21.66
C THR A 475 5.57 -16.13 -21.50
N GLY A 476 5.57 -17.27 -22.20
CA GLY A 476 4.43 -18.19 -22.31
C GLY A 476 3.35 -17.70 -23.27
N ILE A 477 2.55 -18.67 -23.79
CA ILE A 477 1.54 -18.43 -24.84
C ILE A 477 0.48 -17.39 -24.42
N THR A 478 0.16 -17.35 -23.13
CA THR A 478 -0.91 -16.49 -22.55
C THR A 478 -0.42 -15.16 -21.99
N ASN A 479 0.89 -14.90 -22.00
CA ASN A 479 1.51 -13.78 -21.29
C ASN A 479 2.03 -12.67 -22.23
N LEU A 480 1.69 -12.67 -23.49
CA LEU A 480 2.04 -11.59 -24.41
C LEU A 480 1.07 -10.42 -24.22
N SER A 481 1.61 -9.20 -24.13
CA SER A 481 0.79 -7.99 -24.06
C SER A 481 0.04 -7.76 -25.38
N ALA A 482 -1.07 -7.00 -25.32
CA ALA A 482 -1.78 -6.60 -26.52
C ALA A 482 -0.87 -5.87 -27.54
N ASP A 483 0.07 -5.05 -27.06
CA ASP A 483 1.02 -4.34 -27.93
C ASP A 483 2.06 -5.27 -28.54
N GLN A 484 2.53 -6.30 -27.83
CA GLN A 484 3.38 -7.32 -28.39
C GLN A 484 2.65 -8.12 -29.50
N LEU A 485 1.38 -8.49 -29.25
CA LEU A 485 0.55 -9.14 -30.26
C LEU A 485 0.29 -8.25 -31.47
N LYS A 486 0.02 -6.95 -31.25
CA LYS A 486 -0.13 -5.96 -32.33
C LYS A 486 1.15 -5.83 -33.15
N ALA A 487 2.30 -5.63 -32.50
CA ALA A 487 3.60 -5.54 -33.19
C ALA A 487 3.92 -6.80 -34.00
N MET A 488 3.58 -7.98 -33.46
CA MET A 488 3.73 -9.24 -34.22
C MET A 488 2.75 -9.30 -35.39
N ALA A 489 1.50 -8.91 -35.23
CA ALA A 489 0.52 -8.88 -36.31
C ALA A 489 0.94 -7.89 -37.40
N GLU A 490 1.39 -6.70 -37.03
CA GLU A 490 1.92 -5.70 -37.96
C GLU A 490 3.09 -6.27 -38.77
N LYS A 491 4.07 -6.86 -38.09
CA LYS A 491 5.25 -7.43 -38.70
C LYS A 491 4.94 -8.61 -39.63
N TYR A 492 4.03 -9.52 -39.26
CA TYR A 492 3.82 -10.78 -39.99
C TYR A 492 2.67 -10.74 -40.99
N PHE A 493 1.73 -9.85 -40.84
CA PHE A 493 0.57 -9.75 -41.74
C PHE A 493 0.64 -8.54 -42.70
N PHE A 494 1.42 -7.53 -42.37
CA PHE A 494 1.45 -6.26 -43.11
C PHE A 494 2.85 -5.81 -43.54
N PHE A 495 3.89 -6.59 -43.26
CA PHE A 495 5.24 -6.29 -43.76
C PHE A 495 5.34 -6.77 -45.23
N GLU A 496 5.49 -5.84 -46.17
CA GLU A 496 5.96 -6.14 -47.55
C GLU A 496 7.48 -6.16 -47.60
#